data_2b9a1582709831714d4fee7f76852315
#
_entry.id   2b9a1582709831714d4fee7f76852315
#
_cell.length_a   1.000
_cell.length_b   1.000
_cell.length_c   1.000
_cell.angle_alpha   90.00
_cell.angle_beta   90.00
_cell.angle_gamma   90.00
#
_symmetry.space_group_name_H-M   'P 1'
#
loop_
_entity.id
_entity.type
_entity.pdbx_description
1 polymer ?
#
loop_
_entity_poly.entity_id
_entity_poly.type
_entity_poly.pdbx_seq_one_letter_code
_entity_poly.pdbx_strand_id
1 'polypeptide(L)'
;SLAVAQRGMKTAALAMLALNAVLLLSLLTGLGARLALFPRRALQDAAHPLRGPGYFTLPAALCVLGRQCGVLLPNLPGTHTAQMLFWLAAMLWAVFVWGVLLARITSAKENSRQDAPPAINGAWLVAVVSTQGLVVLGSHVFPGAQDADGAAALLMVALFGTGFALYGMLISIILYR
;
A
#
# COMPACT_ATOMS: atom_id res chain seq x y z
N SER A 1 15.65 9.25 -34.14
CA SER A 1 14.55 10.16 -34.11
C SER A 1 13.49 9.78 -33.04
N LEU A 2 12.42 10.56 -32.90
CA LEU A 2 11.37 10.45 -31.87
C LEU A 2 10.76 9.02 -31.73
N ALA A 3 10.54 8.33 -32.86
CA ALA A 3 9.96 6.98 -32.85
C ALA A 3 10.88 5.92 -32.17
N VAL A 4 12.18 6.07 -32.31
CA VAL A 4 13.17 5.17 -31.67
C VAL A 4 13.22 5.44 -30.16
N ALA A 5 13.19 6.71 -29.75
CA ALA A 5 13.14 7.10 -28.34
C ALA A 5 11.84 6.60 -27.66
N GLN A 6 10.69 6.70 -28.35
CA GLN A 6 9.41 6.19 -27.84
C GLN A 6 9.40 4.66 -27.68
N ARG A 7 10.01 3.92 -28.61
CA ARG A 7 10.16 2.45 -28.48
C ARG A 7 11.07 2.09 -27.33
N GLY A 8 12.20 2.79 -27.15
CA GLY A 8 13.12 2.59 -26.04
C GLY A 8 12.44 2.82 -24.67
N MET A 9 11.62 3.86 -24.55
CA MET A 9 10.88 4.13 -23.32
C MET A 9 9.83 3.05 -23.02
N LYS A 10 9.14 2.53 -24.03
CA LYS A 10 8.17 1.43 -23.86
C LYS A 10 8.84 0.14 -23.40
N THR A 11 9.98 -0.23 -24.00
CA THR A 11 10.71 -1.43 -23.59
C THR A 11 11.25 -1.31 -22.16
N ALA A 12 11.77 -0.15 -21.76
CA ALA A 12 12.20 0.11 -20.39
C ALA A 12 11.02 0.01 -19.40
N ALA A 13 9.86 0.58 -19.74
CA ALA A 13 8.67 0.51 -18.89
C ALA A 13 8.15 -0.93 -18.73
N LEU A 14 8.17 -1.75 -19.77
CA LEU A 14 7.81 -3.18 -19.70
C LEU A 14 8.82 -3.97 -18.88
N ALA A 15 10.11 -3.68 -19.00
CA ALA A 15 11.13 -4.30 -18.16
C ALA A 15 10.94 -3.98 -16.67
N MET A 16 10.60 -2.73 -16.35
CA MET A 16 10.26 -2.32 -14.99
C MET A 16 8.99 -3.01 -14.47
N LEU A 17 7.96 -3.16 -15.31
CA LEU A 17 6.74 -3.91 -14.97
C LEU A 17 7.08 -5.37 -14.63
N ALA A 18 7.87 -6.03 -15.47
CA ALA A 18 8.29 -7.41 -15.26
C ALA A 18 9.10 -7.57 -13.96
N LEU A 19 10.04 -6.65 -13.72
CA LEU A 19 10.83 -6.63 -12.48
C LEU A 19 9.93 -6.47 -11.25
N ASN A 20 9.01 -5.51 -11.26
CA ASN A 20 8.07 -5.29 -10.17
C ASN A 20 7.17 -6.51 -9.92
N ALA A 21 6.70 -7.16 -10.99
CA ALA A 21 5.91 -8.38 -10.87
C ALA A 21 6.70 -9.53 -10.22
N VAL A 22 7.94 -9.75 -10.63
CA VAL A 22 8.83 -10.77 -10.05
C VAL A 22 9.12 -10.47 -8.58
N LEU A 23 9.45 -9.21 -8.25
CA LEU A 23 9.69 -8.80 -6.87
C LEU A 23 8.44 -8.97 -6.00
N LEU A 24 7.26 -8.58 -6.49
CA LEU A 24 6.01 -8.77 -5.75
C LEU A 24 5.72 -10.26 -5.53
N LEU A 25 5.88 -11.11 -6.55
CA LEU A 25 5.68 -12.56 -6.42
C LEU A 25 6.66 -13.16 -5.40
N SER A 26 7.92 -12.74 -5.40
CA SER A 26 8.91 -13.21 -4.43
C SER A 26 8.55 -12.79 -3.00
N LEU A 27 8.05 -11.57 -2.81
CA LEU A 27 7.58 -11.09 -1.51
C LEU A 27 6.32 -11.83 -1.04
N LEU A 28 5.37 -12.08 -1.95
CA LEU A 28 4.14 -12.82 -1.64
C LEU A 28 4.44 -14.27 -1.27
N THR A 29 5.33 -14.94 -2.00
CA THR A 29 5.75 -16.31 -1.68
C THR A 29 6.49 -16.37 -0.34
N GLY A 30 7.39 -15.43 -0.07
CA GLY A 30 8.07 -15.32 1.22
C GLY A 30 7.11 -15.06 2.37
N LEU A 31 6.17 -14.13 2.21
CA LEU A 31 5.14 -13.85 3.21
C LEU A 31 4.20 -15.05 3.41
N GLY A 32 3.76 -15.69 2.32
CA GLY A 32 2.92 -16.88 2.36
C GLY A 32 3.59 -18.04 3.09
N ALA A 33 4.84 -18.32 2.77
CA ALA A 33 5.65 -19.33 3.45
C ALA A 33 5.80 -18.99 4.96
N ARG A 34 6.04 -17.73 5.29
CA ARG A 34 6.14 -17.28 6.69
C ARG A 34 4.84 -17.44 7.46
N LEU A 35 3.70 -17.09 6.84
CA LEU A 35 2.38 -17.27 7.44
C LEU A 35 2.02 -18.74 7.61
N ALA A 36 2.38 -19.61 6.66
CA ALA A 36 2.12 -21.04 6.73
C ALA A 36 2.99 -21.75 7.78
N LEU A 37 4.27 -21.42 7.85
CA LEU A 37 5.23 -22.08 8.74
C LEU A 37 5.24 -21.49 10.15
N PHE A 38 5.02 -20.18 10.31
CA PHE A 38 5.16 -19.45 11.57
C PHE A 38 4.04 -18.42 11.80
N PRO A 39 2.74 -18.80 11.80
CA PRO A 39 1.62 -17.85 11.83
C PRO A 39 1.66 -16.96 13.10
N ARG A 40 1.95 -17.52 14.26
CA ARG A 40 2.03 -16.77 15.52
C ARG A 40 3.14 -15.71 15.50
N ARG A 41 4.31 -16.03 14.94
CA ARG A 41 5.42 -15.06 14.81
C ARG A 41 5.10 -13.96 13.79
N ALA A 42 4.45 -14.31 12.70
CA ALA A 42 4.03 -13.32 11.70
C ALA A 42 3.04 -12.31 12.28
N LEU A 43 2.06 -12.75 13.07
CA LEU A 43 1.13 -11.87 13.78
C LEU A 43 1.83 -10.99 14.83
N GLN A 44 2.77 -11.56 15.59
CA GLN A 44 3.58 -10.78 16.53
C GLN A 44 4.44 -9.72 15.85
N ASP A 45 5.02 -10.04 14.69
CA ASP A 45 5.79 -9.08 13.91
C ASP A 45 4.90 -7.97 13.31
N ALA A 46 3.69 -8.31 12.87
CA ALA A 46 2.73 -7.31 12.38
C ALA A 46 2.29 -6.34 13.48
N ALA A 47 2.13 -6.82 14.71
CA ALA A 47 1.84 -6.01 15.89
C ALA A 47 3.06 -5.24 16.40
N HIS A 48 4.29 -5.63 16.02
CA HIS A 48 5.51 -5.02 16.53
C HIS A 48 5.72 -3.61 15.96
N PRO A 49 5.99 -2.60 16.81
CA PRO A 49 6.06 -1.20 16.40
C PRO A 49 7.11 -0.88 15.33
N LEU A 50 8.20 -1.62 15.30
CA LEU A 50 9.28 -1.40 14.32
C LEU A 50 9.12 -2.26 13.04
N ARG A 51 8.44 -3.40 13.12
CA ARG A 51 8.30 -4.34 12.01
C ARG A 51 6.93 -4.25 11.32
N GLY A 52 5.89 -3.88 12.07
CA GLY A 52 4.51 -3.73 11.57
C GLY A 52 4.38 -2.82 10.37
N PRO A 53 5.04 -1.63 10.33
CA PRO A 53 4.97 -0.76 9.18
C PRO A 53 5.42 -1.41 7.86
N GLY A 54 6.34 -2.38 7.91
CA GLY A 54 6.79 -3.12 6.73
C GLY A 54 5.67 -3.87 5.99
N TYR A 55 4.60 -4.26 6.68
CA TYR A 55 3.46 -4.92 6.03
C TYR A 55 2.68 -4.00 5.09
N PHE A 56 2.72 -2.67 5.30
CA PHE A 56 2.11 -1.69 4.40
C PHE A 56 2.81 -1.58 3.04
N THR A 57 4.02 -2.13 2.89
CA THR A 57 4.69 -2.20 1.59
C THR A 57 3.90 -3.07 0.60
N LEU A 58 3.16 -4.06 1.08
CA LEU A 58 2.40 -4.97 0.23
C LEU A 58 1.25 -4.26 -0.51
N PRO A 59 0.30 -3.56 0.17
CA PRO A 59 -0.71 -2.79 -0.56
C PRO A 59 -0.10 -1.68 -1.43
N ALA A 60 1.00 -1.05 -1.03
CA ALA A 60 1.69 -0.07 -1.86
C ALA A 60 2.22 -0.71 -3.17
N ALA A 61 2.87 -1.88 -3.08
CA ALA A 61 3.38 -2.60 -4.25
C ALA A 61 2.27 -3.05 -5.20
N LEU A 62 1.14 -3.53 -4.65
CA LEU A 62 -0.05 -3.89 -5.44
C LEU A 62 -0.62 -2.68 -6.19
N CYS A 63 -0.67 -1.50 -5.55
CA CYS A 63 -1.13 -0.27 -6.20
C CYS A 63 -0.21 0.15 -7.36
N VAL A 64 1.11 0.07 -7.16
CA VAL A 64 2.10 0.40 -8.21
C VAL A 64 1.96 -0.56 -9.39
N LEU A 65 1.90 -1.88 -9.11
CA LEU A 65 1.75 -2.88 -10.16
C LEU A 65 0.41 -2.72 -10.90
N GLY A 66 -0.69 -2.52 -10.16
CA GLY A 66 -2.02 -2.30 -10.75
C GLY A 66 -2.04 -1.09 -11.69
N ARG A 67 -1.41 0.01 -11.29
CA ARG A 67 -1.30 1.21 -12.13
C ARG A 67 -0.46 0.96 -13.38
N GLN A 68 0.66 0.25 -13.26
CA GLN A 68 1.51 -0.12 -14.40
C GLN A 68 0.77 -1.05 -15.37
N CYS A 69 0.06 -2.07 -14.87
CA CYS A 69 -0.75 -2.96 -15.71
C CYS A 69 -1.81 -2.19 -16.48
N GLY A 70 -2.55 -1.29 -15.82
CA GLY A 70 -3.60 -0.50 -16.47
C GLY A 70 -3.07 0.43 -17.56
N VAL A 71 -1.86 0.98 -17.40
CA VAL A 71 -1.26 1.90 -18.38
C VAL A 71 -0.56 1.19 -19.52
N LEU A 72 0.21 0.13 -19.21
CA LEU A 72 1.10 -0.52 -20.18
C LEU A 72 0.44 -1.64 -20.97
N LEU A 73 -0.64 -2.22 -20.42
CA LEU A 73 -1.32 -3.39 -20.99
C LEU A 73 -2.83 -3.12 -21.25
N PRO A 74 -3.21 -2.04 -21.95
CA PRO A 74 -4.62 -1.68 -22.12
C PRO A 74 -5.43 -2.71 -22.94
N ASN A 75 -4.77 -3.50 -23.80
CA ASN A 75 -5.40 -4.49 -24.68
C ASN A 75 -5.50 -5.91 -24.09
N LEU A 76 -4.81 -6.18 -22.98
CA LEU A 76 -5.07 -7.35 -22.15
C LEU A 76 -6.25 -7.01 -21.21
N PRO A 77 -6.86 -7.95 -20.48
CA PRO A 77 -7.86 -7.59 -19.46
C PRO A 77 -7.22 -6.73 -18.32
N GLY A 78 -6.42 -5.74 -18.71
CA GLY A 78 -5.61 -4.89 -17.83
C GLY A 78 -6.46 -4.01 -16.94
N THR A 79 -7.61 -3.56 -17.41
CA THR A 79 -8.60 -2.85 -16.58
C THR A 79 -9.13 -3.75 -15.48
N HIS A 80 -9.50 -4.98 -15.79
CA HIS A 80 -9.93 -5.95 -14.78
C HIS A 80 -8.80 -6.32 -13.82
N THR A 81 -7.58 -6.49 -14.33
CA THR A 81 -6.40 -6.76 -13.50
C THR A 81 -6.11 -5.58 -12.54
N ALA A 82 -6.15 -4.35 -13.03
CA ALA A 82 -5.97 -3.16 -12.20
C ALA A 82 -7.07 -3.05 -11.13
N GLN A 83 -8.31 -3.36 -11.49
CA GLN A 83 -9.45 -3.36 -10.59
C GLN A 83 -9.32 -4.45 -9.50
N MET A 84 -8.93 -5.67 -9.88
CA MET A 84 -8.67 -6.74 -8.90
C MET A 84 -7.54 -6.37 -7.94
N LEU A 85 -6.44 -5.80 -8.46
CA LEU A 85 -5.33 -5.36 -7.64
C LEU A 85 -5.71 -4.19 -6.71
N PHE A 86 -6.59 -3.29 -7.17
CA PHE A 86 -7.14 -2.23 -6.32
C PHE A 86 -7.91 -2.79 -5.13
N TRP A 87 -8.87 -3.68 -5.36
CA TRP A 87 -9.67 -4.25 -4.27
C TRP A 87 -8.84 -5.11 -3.31
N LEU A 88 -7.87 -5.87 -3.84
CA LEU A 88 -6.93 -6.64 -3.02
C LEU A 88 -6.07 -5.71 -2.15
N ALA A 89 -5.53 -4.63 -2.74
CA ALA A 89 -4.75 -3.65 -2.02
C ALA A 89 -5.58 -2.92 -0.95
N ALA A 90 -6.83 -2.53 -1.28
CA ALA A 90 -7.74 -1.88 -0.36
C ALA A 90 -8.11 -2.77 0.83
N MET A 91 -8.38 -4.05 0.57
CA MET A 91 -8.67 -5.04 1.62
C MET A 91 -7.47 -5.22 2.55
N LEU A 92 -6.27 -5.43 2.00
CA LEU A 92 -5.05 -5.59 2.80
C LEU A 92 -4.72 -4.31 3.58
N TRP A 93 -4.86 -3.16 2.96
CA TRP A 93 -4.67 -1.87 3.63
C TRP A 93 -5.62 -1.72 4.82
N ALA A 94 -6.91 -2.00 4.64
CA ALA A 94 -7.89 -1.95 5.71
C ALA A 94 -7.54 -2.91 6.85
N VAL A 95 -7.20 -4.18 6.53
CA VAL A 95 -6.78 -5.18 7.53
C VAL A 95 -5.55 -4.70 8.30
N PHE A 96 -4.55 -4.13 7.63
CA PHE A 96 -3.35 -3.66 8.32
C PHE A 96 -3.59 -2.41 9.14
N VAL A 97 -4.37 -1.43 8.65
CA VAL A 97 -4.72 -0.23 9.40
C VAL A 97 -5.49 -0.60 10.67
N TRP A 98 -6.55 -1.39 10.54
CA TRP A 98 -7.36 -1.82 11.68
C TRP A 98 -6.59 -2.76 12.60
N GLY A 99 -5.82 -3.70 12.06
CA GLY A 99 -5.01 -4.64 12.83
C GLY A 99 -3.94 -3.94 13.66
N VAL A 100 -3.23 -2.98 13.06
CA VAL A 100 -2.23 -2.18 13.78
C VAL A 100 -2.90 -1.27 14.82
N LEU A 101 -4.00 -0.62 14.46
CA LEU A 101 -4.74 0.24 15.40
C LEU A 101 -5.24 -0.57 16.60
N LEU A 102 -5.84 -1.74 16.36
CA LEU A 102 -6.32 -2.62 17.43
C LEU A 102 -5.18 -3.10 18.31
N ALA A 103 -4.07 -3.54 17.72
CA ALA A 103 -2.88 -3.97 18.45
C ALA A 103 -2.33 -2.84 19.33
N ARG A 104 -2.39 -1.57 18.87
CA ARG A 104 -1.97 -0.41 19.66
C ARG A 104 -2.88 -0.13 20.84
N ILE A 105 -4.19 -0.18 20.62
CA ILE A 105 -5.18 0.06 21.69
C ILE A 105 -5.06 -1.01 22.78
N THR A 106 -4.89 -2.28 22.39
CA THR A 106 -4.76 -3.38 23.35
C THR A 106 -3.43 -3.35 24.11
N SER A 107 -2.32 -3.06 23.41
CA SER A 107 -0.99 -2.99 24.05
C SER A 107 -0.81 -1.76 24.94
N ALA A 108 -1.47 -0.66 24.66
CA ALA A 108 -1.44 0.53 25.52
C ALA A 108 -2.03 0.26 26.91
N LYS A 109 -2.97 -0.68 27.01
CA LYS A 109 -3.59 -1.10 28.27
C LYS A 109 -2.65 -1.94 29.14
N GLU A 110 -1.71 -2.65 28.53
CA GLU A 110 -0.80 -3.57 29.21
C GLU A 110 0.52 -2.89 29.65
N ASN A 111 0.97 -1.87 28.90
CA ASN A 111 2.27 -1.23 29.06
C ASN A 111 2.27 0.10 29.84
N SER A 112 1.28 0.35 30.70
CA SER A 112 1.25 1.57 31.54
C SER A 112 2.39 1.65 32.56
N ARG A 113 3.35 0.75 32.55
CA ARG A 113 4.38 0.58 33.58
C ARG A 113 5.83 0.47 33.10
N GLN A 114 6.12 0.53 31.81
CA GLN A 114 7.52 0.44 31.36
C GLN A 114 7.80 1.44 30.23
N ASP A 115 8.94 2.11 30.32
CA ASP A 115 9.54 3.01 29.33
C ASP A 115 9.62 2.35 27.95
N ALA A 116 8.49 2.31 27.25
CA ALA A 116 8.44 1.78 25.90
C ALA A 116 9.21 2.75 24.98
N PRO A 117 10.21 2.25 24.24
CA PRO A 117 10.92 3.10 23.28
C PRO A 117 9.92 3.70 22.29
N PRO A 118 10.10 4.95 21.86
CA PRO A 118 9.20 5.59 20.92
C PRO A 118 9.18 4.78 19.64
N ALA A 119 8.05 4.15 19.44
CA ALA A 119 7.83 3.13 18.43
C ALA A 119 7.55 3.72 17.05
N ILE A 120 7.39 5.05 16.92
CA ILE A 120 7.10 5.72 15.67
C ILE A 120 8.41 6.24 15.07
N ASN A 121 8.77 5.71 13.91
CA ASN A 121 9.93 6.10 13.12
C ASN A 121 9.50 6.37 11.67
N GLY A 122 10.44 6.78 10.81
CA GLY A 122 10.18 7.06 9.40
C GLY A 122 9.55 5.88 8.61
N ALA A 123 9.68 4.64 9.08
CA ALA A 123 9.05 3.49 8.45
C ALA A 123 7.51 3.57 8.44
N TRP A 124 6.90 4.28 9.40
CA TRP A 124 5.46 4.50 9.44
C TRP A 124 4.93 5.33 8.26
N LEU A 125 5.78 6.10 7.59
CA LEU A 125 5.40 6.84 6.38
C LEU A 125 4.99 5.90 5.24
N VAL A 126 5.36 4.62 5.29
CA VAL A 126 4.88 3.62 4.31
C VAL A 126 3.36 3.44 4.39
N ALA A 127 2.73 3.63 5.56
CA ALA A 127 1.28 3.63 5.68
C ALA A 127 0.64 4.77 4.88
N VAL A 128 1.28 5.96 4.87
CA VAL A 128 0.85 7.09 4.02
C VAL A 128 1.00 6.75 2.54
N VAL A 129 2.17 6.20 2.17
CA VAL A 129 2.45 5.81 0.77
C VAL A 129 1.43 4.78 0.27
N SER A 130 1.07 3.79 1.10
CA SER A 130 0.07 2.79 0.72
C SER A 130 -1.33 3.40 0.57
N THR A 131 -1.70 4.36 1.43
CA THR A 131 -2.98 5.07 1.34
C THR A 131 -3.04 5.92 0.07
N GLN A 132 -1.99 6.69 -0.23
CA GLN A 132 -1.92 7.49 -1.46
C GLN A 132 -1.82 6.61 -2.71
N GLY A 133 -1.19 5.45 -2.61
CA GLY A 133 -1.17 4.45 -3.68
C GLY A 133 -2.57 3.99 -4.09
N LEU A 134 -3.46 3.77 -3.11
CA LEU A 134 -4.87 3.45 -3.37
C LEU A 134 -5.59 4.58 -4.11
N VAL A 135 -5.33 5.85 -3.76
CA VAL A 135 -5.92 7.00 -4.48
C VAL A 135 -5.46 7.02 -5.93
N VAL A 136 -4.15 6.86 -6.17
CA VAL A 136 -3.58 6.86 -7.53
C VAL A 136 -4.10 5.71 -8.38
N LEU A 137 -4.20 4.50 -7.82
CA LEU A 137 -4.75 3.37 -8.55
C LEU A 137 -6.26 3.50 -8.72
N GLY A 138 -6.99 3.93 -7.68
CA GLY A 138 -8.43 4.10 -7.71
C GLY A 138 -8.89 5.13 -8.73
N SER A 139 -8.19 6.26 -8.84
CA SER A 139 -8.47 7.28 -9.86
C SER A 139 -8.30 6.75 -11.31
N HIS A 140 -7.48 5.72 -11.50
CA HIS A 140 -7.33 5.05 -12.80
C HIS A 140 -8.42 3.99 -13.03
N VAL A 141 -8.79 3.25 -11.99
CA VAL A 141 -9.78 2.17 -12.08
C VAL A 141 -11.20 2.71 -12.25
N PHE A 142 -11.47 3.89 -11.69
CA PHE A 142 -12.79 4.55 -11.73
C PHE A 142 -12.73 5.90 -12.48
N PRO A 143 -12.44 5.90 -13.78
CA PRO A 143 -12.26 7.15 -14.54
C PRO A 143 -13.56 7.99 -14.67
N GLY A 144 -14.74 7.34 -14.52
CA GLY A 144 -16.05 7.99 -14.55
C GLY A 144 -16.59 8.39 -13.16
N ALA A 145 -15.77 8.35 -12.12
CA ALA A 145 -16.20 8.68 -10.76
C ALA A 145 -16.74 10.12 -10.63
N GLN A 146 -16.43 11.00 -11.59
CA GLN A 146 -16.92 12.38 -11.63
C GLN A 146 -18.35 12.49 -12.20
N ASP A 147 -18.80 11.49 -12.99
CA ASP A 147 -20.01 11.61 -13.80
C ASP A 147 -21.18 10.73 -13.31
N ALA A 148 -20.93 9.61 -12.59
CA ALA A 148 -22.00 8.67 -12.28
C ALA A 148 -22.60 8.85 -10.88
N ASP A 149 -21.94 8.41 -9.81
CA ASP A 149 -22.59 8.34 -8.49
C ASP A 149 -21.88 9.14 -7.38
N GLY A 150 -20.83 9.89 -7.69
CA GLY A 150 -20.05 10.63 -6.69
C GLY A 150 -19.37 9.77 -5.60
N ALA A 151 -19.83 8.54 -5.39
CA ALA A 151 -19.37 7.66 -4.32
C ALA A 151 -17.88 7.27 -4.48
N ALA A 152 -17.47 6.94 -5.70
CA ALA A 152 -16.06 6.62 -5.95
C ALA A 152 -15.16 7.85 -5.82
N ALA A 153 -15.63 9.02 -6.29
CA ALA A 153 -14.91 10.28 -6.09
C ALA A 153 -14.81 10.62 -4.60
N LEU A 154 -15.91 10.49 -3.86
CA LEU A 154 -15.92 10.72 -2.42
C LEU A 154 -14.93 9.78 -1.69
N LEU A 155 -14.90 8.50 -2.08
CA LEU A 155 -13.96 7.54 -1.53
C LEU A 155 -12.49 7.95 -1.81
N MET A 156 -12.17 8.38 -3.03
CA MET A 156 -10.81 8.84 -3.36
C MET A 156 -10.43 10.09 -2.58
N VAL A 157 -11.35 11.06 -2.44
CA VAL A 157 -11.12 12.27 -1.63
C VAL A 157 -10.95 11.92 -0.15
N ALA A 158 -11.76 11.02 0.38
CA ALA A 158 -11.65 10.56 1.76
C ALA A 158 -10.32 9.84 2.03
N LEU A 159 -9.88 8.95 1.12
CA LEU A 159 -8.59 8.27 1.21
C LEU A 159 -7.42 9.27 1.10
N PHE A 160 -7.52 10.25 0.17
CA PHE A 160 -6.52 11.30 0.04
C PHE A 160 -6.40 12.12 1.32
N GLY A 161 -7.52 12.59 1.86
CA GLY A 161 -7.57 13.33 3.11
C GLY A 161 -7.02 12.53 4.29
N THR A 162 -7.35 11.23 4.37
CA THR A 162 -6.82 10.32 5.39
C THR A 162 -5.29 10.20 5.28
N GLY A 163 -4.77 9.99 4.07
CA GLY A 163 -3.32 9.91 3.85
C GLY A 163 -2.61 11.22 4.18
N PHE A 164 -3.21 12.36 3.85
CA PHE A 164 -2.68 13.67 4.19
C PHE A 164 -2.65 13.93 5.71
N ALA A 165 -3.74 13.59 6.40
CA ALA A 165 -3.81 13.70 7.86
C ALA A 165 -2.81 12.78 8.56
N LEU A 166 -2.68 11.53 8.10
CA LEU A 166 -1.67 10.58 8.59
C LEU A 166 -0.25 11.12 8.39
N TYR A 167 0.03 11.71 7.21
CA TYR A 167 1.33 12.32 6.94
C TYR A 167 1.63 13.45 7.94
N GLY A 168 0.71 14.39 8.10
CA GLY A 168 0.87 15.51 9.03
C GLY A 168 1.09 15.06 10.47
N MET A 169 0.33 14.07 10.92
CA MET A 169 0.48 13.49 12.25
C MET A 169 1.83 12.80 12.44
N LEU A 170 2.22 11.93 11.50
CA LEU A 170 3.45 11.15 11.60
C LEU A 170 4.69 12.04 11.51
N ILE A 171 4.71 13.00 10.57
CA ILE A 171 5.86 13.87 10.41
C ILE A 171 6.03 14.78 11.64
N SER A 172 4.93 15.26 12.22
CA SER A 172 4.99 16.07 13.45
C SER A 172 5.59 15.29 14.62
N ILE A 173 5.20 14.01 14.78
CA ILE A 173 5.76 13.13 15.83
C ILE A 173 7.25 12.84 15.57
N ILE A 174 7.65 12.60 14.31
CA ILE A 174 9.04 12.32 13.94
C ILE A 174 9.93 13.56 14.17
N LEU A 175 9.43 14.76 13.83
CA LEU A 175 10.20 16.00 13.99
C LEU A 175 10.27 16.49 15.44
N TYR A 176 9.22 16.21 16.25
CA TYR A 176 9.22 16.59 17.67
C TYR A 176 10.22 15.80 18.52
N ARG A 177 10.73 14.72 18.02
CA ARG A 177 11.64 13.80 18.69
C ARG A 177 13.11 14.16 18.50
#